data_51c2009f24f8fb215fc992a457844b01
#
_entry.id   51c2009f24f8fb215fc992a457844b01
#
_cell.length_a   1.000
_cell.length_b   1.000
_cell.length_c   1.000
_cell.angle_alpha   90.00
_cell.angle_beta   90.00
_cell.angle_gamma   90.00
#
_symmetry.space_group_name_H-M   'P 1'
#
loop_
_entity.id
_entity.type
_entity.pdbx_description
1 polymer ?
#
loop_
_entity_poly.entity_id
_entity_poly.type
_entity_poly.pdbx_seq_one_letter_code
_entity_poly.pdbx_strand_id
1 'polypeptide(L)'
;MACLYPIRNGEMHIGNTTVHTGPISHYGAIPGGFAMALSSVTFAYLGTTIVPHIEGGMRRPEKFNFIFGLALAVIAAVYVVMAATGYWAYGDQTLSPITQNFPKLWPTTLADISMTIHVLLAGPLYLVQMSLEIEGGLGISQKKPRIERLWRLGIRIGSALVILAVSEAIPFFNDVISLVGALTNPVLIYLAPIACYVKLKGWRNCSMLSLVGLALLLAFGMAVSAFGLVQTIFDIIESFRNAK
;
A
#
# COMPACT_ATOMS: atom_id res chain seq x y z
N MET A 1 0.40 23.90 -2.84
CA MET A 1 1.35 24.95 -3.27
C MET A 1 2.81 24.54 -3.11
N ALA A 2 3.19 23.62 -2.22
CA ALA A 2 4.58 23.15 -2.11
C ALA A 2 5.11 22.38 -3.35
N CYS A 3 4.23 21.75 -4.14
CA CYS A 3 4.58 21.06 -5.38
C CYS A 3 4.90 21.99 -6.57
N LEU A 4 4.74 23.30 -6.41
CA LEU A 4 4.92 24.27 -7.48
C LEU A 4 6.25 25.03 -7.42
N TYR A 5 7.23 24.52 -6.66
CA TYR A 5 8.60 25.02 -6.82
C TYR A 5 9.25 24.28 -8.00
N PRO A 6 9.14 24.84 -9.23
CA PRO A 6 9.82 24.23 -10.35
C PRO A 6 11.32 24.34 -10.10
N ILE A 7 12.02 23.28 -10.47
CA ILE A 7 13.47 23.31 -10.61
C ILE A 7 13.80 24.49 -11.53
N ARG A 8 14.26 25.56 -10.93
CA ARG A 8 14.69 26.77 -11.67
C ARG A 8 16.18 26.63 -11.84
N ASN A 9 16.63 26.60 -13.10
CA ASN A 9 18.04 26.52 -13.48
C ASN A 9 18.77 25.20 -13.17
N GLY A 10 18.12 24.07 -13.15
CA GLY A 10 18.77 22.75 -12.90
C GLY A 10 19.26 22.54 -11.47
N GLU A 11 18.69 23.24 -10.51
CA GLU A 11 18.96 23.06 -9.08
C GLU A 11 17.73 22.43 -8.40
N MET A 12 17.93 21.28 -7.77
CA MET A 12 16.92 20.62 -6.93
C MET A 12 17.32 20.75 -5.46
N HIS A 13 16.41 21.22 -4.63
CA HIS A 13 16.60 21.23 -3.19
C HIS A 13 16.14 19.90 -2.60
N ILE A 14 17.10 19.08 -2.16
CA ILE A 14 16.82 17.85 -1.39
C ILE A 14 17.16 18.16 0.07
N GLY A 15 16.14 18.40 0.87
CA GLY A 15 16.33 18.83 2.25
C GLY A 15 17.03 20.20 2.33
N ASN A 16 18.22 20.26 2.94
CA ASN A 16 19.05 21.46 3.03
C ASN A 16 20.16 21.53 1.96
N THR A 17 20.23 20.55 1.08
CA THR A 17 21.29 20.45 0.07
C THR A 17 20.74 20.80 -1.30
N THR A 18 21.37 21.73 -1.98
CA THR A 18 21.11 22.03 -3.40
C THR A 18 21.90 21.04 -4.24
N VAL A 19 21.20 20.19 -4.97
CA VAL A 19 21.83 19.27 -5.92
C VAL A 19 21.67 19.88 -7.31
N HIS A 20 22.78 20.14 -7.98
CA HIS A 20 22.78 20.55 -9.39
C HIS A 20 22.37 19.33 -10.22
N THR A 21 21.16 19.36 -10.75
CA THR A 21 20.64 18.32 -11.63
C THR A 21 20.65 18.89 -13.05
N GLY A 22 21.04 18.06 -14.00
CA GLY A 22 20.86 18.38 -15.41
C GLY A 22 19.38 18.63 -15.76
N PRO A 23 19.04 18.88 -17.02
CA PRO A 23 17.65 19.09 -17.43
C PRO A 23 16.79 17.91 -16.97
N ILE A 24 15.62 18.23 -16.38
CA ILE A 24 14.68 17.20 -15.93
C ILE A 24 14.28 16.36 -17.13
N SER A 25 14.57 15.07 -17.07
CA SER A 25 14.12 14.12 -18.08
C SER A 25 12.80 13.50 -17.63
N HIS A 26 11.89 13.35 -18.58
CA HIS A 26 10.63 12.65 -18.39
C HIS A 26 10.67 11.43 -19.30
N TYR A 27 11.18 10.32 -18.80
CA TYR A 27 11.16 9.09 -19.56
C TYR A 27 9.74 8.53 -19.61
N GLY A 28 9.40 7.96 -20.75
CA GLY A 28 8.23 7.10 -20.85
C GLY A 28 8.37 5.83 -19.99
N ALA A 29 7.40 4.95 -20.03
CA ALA A 29 7.39 3.74 -19.22
C ALA A 29 8.68 2.91 -19.42
N ILE A 30 9.45 2.75 -18.35
CA ILE A 30 10.56 1.80 -18.30
C ILE A 30 9.94 0.40 -18.18
N PRO A 31 10.30 -0.57 -19.05
CA PRO A 31 9.62 -1.88 -19.08
C PRO A 31 9.54 -2.62 -17.74
N GLY A 32 10.55 -2.54 -16.89
CA GLY A 32 10.52 -3.12 -15.52
C GLY A 32 9.76 -2.28 -14.51
N GLY A 33 9.82 -0.95 -14.61
CA GLY A 33 9.20 -0.02 -13.66
C GLY A 33 7.67 -0.03 -13.66
N PHE A 34 7.03 -0.37 -14.80
CA PHE A 34 5.58 -0.40 -14.89
C PHE A 34 4.94 -1.45 -13.97
N ALA A 35 5.48 -2.67 -13.92
CA ALA A 35 4.94 -3.73 -13.08
C ALA A 35 5.11 -3.40 -11.58
N MET A 36 6.26 -2.82 -11.20
CA MET A 36 6.53 -2.34 -9.84
C MET A 36 5.57 -1.21 -9.44
N ALA A 37 5.39 -0.22 -10.32
CA ALA A 37 4.45 0.87 -10.09
C ALA A 37 3.02 0.35 -9.91
N LEU A 38 2.58 -0.59 -10.76
CA LEU A 38 1.25 -1.17 -10.67
C LEU A 38 1.07 -2.01 -9.39
N SER A 39 2.11 -2.72 -8.94
CA SER A 39 2.12 -3.41 -7.64
C SER A 39 1.98 -2.43 -6.48
N SER A 40 2.69 -1.30 -6.51
CA SER A 40 2.60 -0.24 -5.49
C SER A 40 1.24 0.44 -5.49
N VAL A 41 0.65 0.69 -6.67
CA VAL A 41 -0.72 1.23 -6.79
C VAL A 41 -1.73 0.25 -6.20
N THR A 42 -1.65 -1.03 -6.53
CA THR A 42 -2.55 -2.04 -5.94
C THR A 42 -2.38 -2.15 -4.42
N PHE A 43 -1.17 -2.02 -3.91
CA PHE A 43 -0.93 -1.95 -2.46
C PHE A 43 -1.62 -0.75 -1.81
N ALA A 44 -1.64 0.41 -2.46
CA ALA A 44 -2.32 1.60 -1.94
C ALA A 44 -3.83 1.41 -1.74
N TYR A 45 -4.44 0.46 -2.46
CA TYR A 45 -5.85 0.08 -2.31
C TYR A 45 -6.09 -1.14 -1.40
N LEU A 46 -5.06 -1.65 -0.72
CA LEU A 46 -5.17 -2.83 0.16
C LEU A 46 -6.13 -2.62 1.34
N GLY A 47 -6.41 -1.37 1.71
CA GLY A 47 -7.44 -1.01 2.70
C GLY A 47 -8.84 -1.56 2.40
N THR A 48 -9.09 -2.02 1.17
CA THR A 48 -10.34 -2.70 0.79
C THR A 48 -10.55 -4.03 1.54
N THR A 49 -9.52 -4.62 2.13
CA THR A 49 -9.64 -5.85 2.94
C THR A 49 -10.47 -5.66 4.21
N ILE A 50 -10.58 -4.42 4.71
CA ILE A 50 -11.38 -4.07 5.91
C ILE A 50 -12.86 -3.87 5.56
N VAL A 51 -13.20 -3.81 4.28
CA VAL A 51 -14.54 -3.52 3.77
C VAL A 51 -15.65 -4.35 4.41
N PRO A 52 -15.54 -5.69 4.56
CA PRO A 52 -16.61 -6.48 5.17
C PRO A 52 -16.91 -6.09 6.62
N HIS A 53 -15.89 -5.68 7.38
CA HIS A 53 -16.09 -5.21 8.76
C HIS A 53 -16.78 -3.85 8.82
N ILE A 54 -16.45 -2.95 7.88
CA ILE A 54 -17.09 -1.64 7.79
C ILE A 54 -18.57 -1.79 7.41
N GLU A 55 -18.86 -2.60 6.39
CA GLU A 55 -20.23 -2.86 5.93
C GLU A 55 -21.08 -3.46 7.06
N GLY A 56 -20.55 -4.46 7.77
CA GLY A 56 -21.24 -5.10 8.90
C GLY A 56 -21.51 -4.16 10.09
N GLY A 57 -20.73 -3.10 10.25
CA GLY A 57 -20.91 -2.08 11.29
C GLY A 57 -21.85 -0.93 10.90
N MET A 58 -22.30 -0.84 9.65
CA MET A 58 -23.13 0.27 9.16
C MET A 58 -24.59 0.14 9.58
N ARG A 59 -25.22 1.26 9.97
CA ARG A 59 -26.67 1.32 10.26
C ARG A 59 -27.53 1.08 9.00
N ARG A 60 -27.01 1.39 7.81
CA ARG A 60 -27.72 1.26 6.52
C ARG A 60 -26.78 0.65 5.48
N PRO A 61 -26.60 -0.67 5.47
CA PRO A 61 -25.69 -1.37 4.57
C PRO A 61 -26.09 -1.22 3.09
N GLU A 62 -27.37 -0.96 2.80
CA GLU A 62 -27.87 -0.71 1.44
C GLU A 62 -27.15 0.46 0.71
N LYS A 63 -26.69 1.45 1.47
CA LYS A 63 -25.96 2.62 0.93
C LYS A 63 -24.44 2.39 0.84
N PHE A 64 -23.96 1.25 1.31
CA PHE A 64 -22.54 0.95 1.38
C PHE A 64 -21.85 1.10 0.01
N ASN A 65 -22.39 0.45 -1.03
CA ASN A 65 -21.78 0.45 -2.36
C ASN A 65 -21.64 1.86 -2.95
N PHE A 66 -22.64 2.73 -2.73
CA PHE A 66 -22.55 4.11 -3.21
C PHE A 66 -21.50 4.92 -2.45
N ILE A 67 -21.52 4.85 -1.10
CA ILE A 67 -20.60 5.61 -0.26
C ILE A 67 -19.17 5.14 -0.47
N PHE A 68 -18.97 3.82 -0.55
CA PHE A 68 -17.67 3.23 -0.78
C PHE A 68 -17.12 3.56 -2.17
N GLY A 69 -17.96 3.48 -3.21
CA GLY A 69 -17.59 3.89 -4.56
C GLY A 69 -17.22 5.37 -4.66
N LEU A 70 -17.96 6.25 -3.98
CA LEU A 70 -17.62 7.66 -3.90
C LEU A 70 -16.30 7.90 -3.17
N ALA A 71 -16.07 7.23 -2.05
CA ALA A 71 -14.82 7.32 -1.31
C ALA A 71 -13.62 6.89 -2.16
N LEU A 72 -13.73 5.75 -2.87
CA LEU A 72 -12.69 5.27 -3.78
C LEU A 72 -12.43 6.27 -4.93
N ALA A 73 -13.48 6.87 -5.49
CA ALA A 73 -13.33 7.86 -6.56
C ALA A 73 -12.58 9.12 -6.07
N VAL A 74 -12.89 9.60 -4.86
CA VAL A 74 -12.20 10.74 -4.25
C VAL A 74 -10.73 10.40 -4.00
N ILE A 75 -10.44 9.24 -3.42
CA ILE A 75 -9.07 8.77 -3.16
C ILE A 75 -8.30 8.66 -4.48
N ALA A 76 -8.89 8.04 -5.51
CA ALA A 76 -8.27 7.91 -6.82
C ALA A 76 -7.94 9.28 -7.44
N ALA A 77 -8.88 10.24 -7.35
CA ALA A 77 -8.64 11.60 -7.85
C ALA A 77 -7.46 12.28 -7.14
N VAL A 78 -7.37 12.16 -5.81
CA VAL A 78 -6.25 12.70 -5.03
C VAL A 78 -4.93 12.03 -5.43
N TYR A 79 -4.91 10.70 -5.60
CA TYR A 79 -3.71 9.97 -6.01
C TYR A 79 -3.24 10.40 -7.41
N VAL A 80 -4.16 10.53 -8.37
CA VAL A 80 -3.83 10.96 -9.74
C VAL A 80 -3.26 12.38 -9.74
N VAL A 81 -3.89 13.30 -9.01
CA VAL A 81 -3.40 14.68 -8.91
C VAL A 81 -2.01 14.74 -8.29
N MET A 82 -1.78 14.02 -7.18
CA MET A 82 -0.47 13.98 -6.52
C MET A 82 0.60 13.34 -7.40
N ALA A 83 0.29 12.22 -8.05
CA ALA A 83 1.23 11.55 -8.95
C ALA A 83 1.58 12.42 -10.17
N ALA A 84 0.56 13.02 -10.81
CA ALA A 84 0.76 13.86 -11.99
C ALA A 84 1.57 15.11 -11.67
N THR A 85 1.22 15.82 -10.60
CA THR A 85 1.93 17.05 -10.19
C THR A 85 3.34 16.74 -9.70
N GLY A 86 3.54 15.65 -8.96
CA GLY A 86 4.83 15.21 -8.48
C GLY A 86 5.77 14.82 -9.62
N TYR A 87 5.30 14.01 -10.56
CA TYR A 87 6.11 13.59 -11.70
C TYR A 87 6.38 14.76 -12.66
N TRP A 88 5.41 15.66 -12.84
CA TRP A 88 5.64 16.88 -13.64
C TRP A 88 6.72 17.78 -13.03
N ALA A 89 6.76 17.89 -11.69
CA ALA A 89 7.71 18.75 -11.01
C ALA A 89 9.14 18.16 -10.96
N TYR A 90 9.28 16.84 -10.76
CA TYR A 90 10.55 16.19 -10.46
C TYR A 90 11.01 15.15 -11.49
N GLY A 91 10.13 14.73 -12.42
CA GLY A 91 10.46 13.75 -13.46
C GLY A 91 11.08 12.48 -12.89
N ASP A 92 12.17 12.02 -13.52
CA ASP A 92 12.90 10.80 -13.12
C ASP A 92 13.67 10.92 -11.79
N GLN A 93 13.72 12.13 -11.22
CA GLN A 93 14.38 12.38 -9.95
C GLN A 93 13.40 12.34 -8.77
N THR A 94 12.18 11.87 -9.01
CA THR A 94 11.18 11.67 -7.96
C THR A 94 11.63 10.59 -7.00
N LEU A 95 11.81 10.95 -5.72
CA LEU A 95 12.18 10.04 -4.65
C LEU A 95 10.92 9.39 -4.03
N SER A 96 11.11 8.28 -3.34
CA SER A 96 10.07 7.60 -2.56
C SER A 96 10.44 7.61 -1.07
N PRO A 97 9.62 8.22 -0.21
CA PRO A 97 8.40 9.00 -0.50
C PRO A 97 8.70 10.38 -1.11
N ILE A 98 7.76 10.91 -1.90
CA ILE A 98 7.90 12.20 -2.61
C ILE A 98 8.19 13.39 -1.68
N THR A 99 7.84 13.30 -0.40
CA THR A 99 8.12 14.33 0.61
C THR A 99 9.62 14.61 0.76
N GLN A 100 10.49 13.67 0.38
CA GLN A 100 11.94 13.85 0.40
C GLN A 100 12.43 14.84 -0.68
N ASN A 101 11.67 15.01 -1.77
CA ASN A 101 11.96 15.99 -2.80
C ASN A 101 11.56 17.42 -2.42
N PHE A 102 10.71 17.59 -1.39
CA PHE A 102 10.21 18.90 -1.03
C PHE A 102 11.23 19.68 -0.21
N PRO A 103 11.38 20.99 -0.47
CA PRO A 103 12.20 21.84 0.37
C PRO A 103 11.65 21.86 1.79
N LYS A 104 12.53 21.89 2.79
CA LYS A 104 12.15 21.93 4.21
C LYS A 104 11.56 23.30 4.56
N LEU A 105 10.30 23.51 4.17
CA LEU A 105 9.50 24.67 4.50
C LEU A 105 8.40 24.26 5.50
N TRP A 106 7.78 25.25 6.12
CA TRP A 106 6.69 24.99 7.08
C TRP A 106 5.55 24.07 6.54
N PRO A 107 5.13 24.13 5.25
CA PRO A 107 4.10 23.22 4.75
C PRO A 107 4.59 21.76 4.68
N THR A 108 5.86 21.54 4.35
CA THR A 108 6.46 20.20 4.33
C THR A 108 6.54 19.63 5.73
N THR A 109 6.99 20.43 6.70
CA THR A 109 7.00 20.03 8.11
C THR A 109 5.60 19.69 8.62
N LEU A 110 4.59 20.46 8.22
CA LEU A 110 3.19 20.18 8.58
C LEU A 110 2.69 18.87 7.95
N ALA A 111 3.06 18.60 6.69
CA ALA A 111 2.74 17.34 6.02
C ALA A 111 3.40 16.14 6.72
N ASP A 112 4.66 16.25 7.08
CA ASP A 112 5.40 15.19 7.80
C ASP A 112 4.81 14.92 9.19
N ILE A 113 4.44 15.96 9.93
CA ILE A 113 3.75 15.83 11.22
C ILE A 113 2.39 15.15 11.03
N SER A 114 1.61 15.59 10.04
CA SER A 114 0.29 15.01 9.76
C SER A 114 0.40 13.53 9.38
N MET A 115 1.41 13.18 8.58
CA MET A 115 1.69 11.80 8.19
C MET A 115 2.11 10.95 9.40
N THR A 116 2.95 11.50 10.27
CA THR A 116 3.36 10.84 11.51
C THR A 116 2.17 10.56 12.42
N ILE A 117 1.30 11.55 12.61
CA ILE A 117 0.06 11.39 13.40
C ILE A 117 -0.85 10.33 12.76
N HIS A 118 -1.00 10.37 11.43
CA HIS A 118 -1.80 9.37 10.71
C HIS A 118 -1.29 7.95 10.96
N VAL A 119 0.00 7.71 10.80
CA VAL A 119 0.62 6.39 11.02
C VAL A 119 0.49 5.94 12.48
N LEU A 120 0.69 6.85 13.44
CA LEU A 120 0.54 6.57 14.86
C LEU A 120 -0.91 6.19 15.24
N LEU A 121 -1.90 6.74 14.55
CA LEU A 121 -3.30 6.40 14.77
C LEU A 121 -3.72 5.13 14.01
N ALA A 122 -3.24 4.95 12.79
CA ALA A 122 -3.59 3.81 11.95
C ALA A 122 -2.89 2.51 12.38
N GLY A 123 -1.62 2.58 12.78
CA GLY A 123 -0.81 1.42 13.17
C GLY A 123 -1.46 0.53 14.24
N PRO A 124 -1.91 1.09 15.38
CA PRO A 124 -2.60 0.33 16.41
C PRO A 124 -3.88 -0.37 15.94
N LEU A 125 -4.63 0.24 14.99
CA LEU A 125 -5.84 -0.39 14.43
C LEU A 125 -5.50 -1.67 13.67
N TYR A 126 -4.49 -1.63 12.81
CA TYR A 126 -4.04 -2.83 12.08
C TYR A 126 -3.46 -3.88 13.02
N LEU A 127 -2.71 -3.46 14.05
CA LEU A 127 -2.13 -4.36 15.04
C LEU A 127 -3.21 -5.07 15.87
N VAL A 128 -4.25 -4.35 16.27
CA VAL A 128 -5.41 -4.94 16.97
C VAL A 128 -6.15 -5.92 16.06
N GLN A 129 -6.38 -5.56 14.79
CA GLN A 129 -7.06 -6.45 13.84
C GLN A 129 -6.27 -7.75 13.65
N MET A 130 -4.97 -7.66 13.39
CA MET A 130 -4.09 -8.83 13.27
C MET A 130 -4.11 -9.69 14.55
N SER A 131 -4.07 -9.04 15.72
CA SER A 131 -4.11 -9.73 17.00
C SER A 131 -5.43 -10.50 17.20
N LEU A 132 -6.56 -9.92 16.80
CA LEU A 132 -7.88 -10.57 16.90
C LEU A 132 -7.98 -11.82 16.02
N GLU A 133 -7.41 -11.79 14.82
CA GLU A 133 -7.35 -12.96 13.93
C GLU A 133 -6.51 -14.09 14.53
N ILE A 134 -5.34 -13.76 15.10
CA ILE A 134 -4.47 -14.72 15.79
C ILE A 134 -5.18 -15.30 17.03
N GLU A 135 -5.82 -14.44 17.83
CA GLU A 135 -6.59 -14.86 19.02
C GLU A 135 -7.73 -15.80 18.64
N GLY A 136 -8.44 -15.50 17.54
CA GLY A 136 -9.52 -16.35 17.00
C GLY A 136 -9.01 -17.71 16.54
N GLY A 137 -7.90 -17.74 15.78
CA GLY A 137 -7.27 -18.98 15.32
C GLY A 137 -6.75 -19.87 16.44
N LEU A 138 -6.26 -19.27 17.54
CA LEU A 138 -5.77 -19.99 18.72
C LEU A 138 -6.87 -20.36 19.74
N GLY A 139 -8.12 -19.97 19.51
CA GLY A 139 -9.24 -20.24 20.41
C GLY A 139 -9.07 -19.63 21.81
N ILE A 140 -8.40 -18.49 21.91
CA ILE A 140 -8.03 -17.87 23.20
C ILE A 140 -9.26 -17.42 23.97
N SER A 141 -10.32 -17.02 23.29
CA SER A 141 -11.59 -16.59 23.89
C SER A 141 -12.30 -17.69 24.72
N GLN A 142 -11.87 -18.95 24.59
CA GLN A 142 -12.42 -20.06 25.36
C GLN A 142 -11.65 -20.36 26.66
N LYS A 143 -10.58 -19.59 26.96
CA LYS A 143 -9.74 -19.79 28.14
C LYS A 143 -10.26 -19.02 29.36
N LYS A 144 -9.75 -19.36 30.55
CA LYS A 144 -10.06 -18.63 31.78
C LYS A 144 -9.66 -17.15 31.68
N PRO A 145 -10.44 -16.21 32.24
CA PRO A 145 -10.28 -14.76 31.95
C PRO A 145 -8.92 -14.15 32.35
N ARG A 146 -8.19 -14.72 33.28
CA ARG A 146 -6.81 -14.28 33.63
C ARG A 146 -5.81 -14.75 32.59
N ILE A 147 -5.94 -15.99 32.14
CA ILE A 147 -5.06 -16.60 31.11
C ILE A 147 -5.33 -15.93 29.77
N GLU A 148 -6.58 -15.67 29.44
CA GLU A 148 -6.98 -14.94 28.23
C GLU A 148 -6.32 -13.56 28.14
N ARG A 149 -6.34 -12.77 29.22
CA ARG A 149 -5.67 -11.44 29.24
C ARG A 149 -4.16 -11.54 29.03
N LEU A 150 -3.50 -12.50 29.64
CA LEU A 150 -2.04 -12.68 29.45
C LEU A 150 -1.71 -13.07 28.02
N TRP A 151 -2.48 -13.97 27.39
CA TRP A 151 -2.29 -14.33 26.00
C TRP A 151 -2.52 -13.15 25.04
N ARG A 152 -3.60 -12.39 25.25
CA ARG A 152 -3.89 -11.20 24.46
C ARG A 152 -2.76 -10.16 24.54
N LEU A 153 -2.26 -9.90 25.74
CA LEU A 153 -1.14 -8.97 25.95
C LEU A 153 0.14 -9.51 25.29
N GLY A 154 0.43 -10.80 25.46
CA GLY A 154 1.60 -11.44 24.85
C GLY A 154 1.58 -11.39 23.32
N ILE A 155 0.44 -11.65 22.69
CA ILE A 155 0.28 -11.57 21.24
C ILE A 155 0.50 -10.13 20.74
N ARG A 156 -0.09 -9.13 21.42
CA ARG A 156 0.05 -7.72 21.01
C ARG A 156 1.47 -7.20 21.17
N ILE A 157 2.12 -7.50 22.29
CA ILE A 157 3.52 -7.12 22.50
C ILE A 157 4.43 -7.89 21.55
N GLY A 158 4.23 -9.21 21.40
CA GLY A 158 5.02 -10.03 20.50
C GLY A 158 4.92 -9.58 19.05
N SER A 159 3.72 -9.30 18.56
CA SER A 159 3.53 -8.78 17.20
C SER A 159 4.14 -7.40 17.00
N ALA A 160 4.02 -6.50 17.99
CA ALA A 160 4.66 -5.19 17.93
C ALA A 160 6.19 -5.29 17.88
N LEU A 161 6.78 -6.19 18.68
CA LEU A 161 8.22 -6.43 18.67
C LEU A 161 8.70 -7.03 17.34
N VAL A 162 7.94 -7.96 16.76
CA VAL A 162 8.27 -8.53 15.45
C VAL A 162 8.21 -7.44 14.37
N ILE A 163 7.18 -6.60 14.36
CA ILE A 163 7.07 -5.48 13.41
C ILE A 163 8.25 -4.52 13.57
N LEU A 164 8.60 -4.17 14.81
CA LEU A 164 9.74 -3.30 15.09
C LEU A 164 11.05 -3.92 14.57
N ALA A 165 11.31 -5.19 14.87
CA ALA A 165 12.50 -5.88 14.42
C ALA A 165 12.61 -5.96 12.90
N VAL A 166 11.50 -6.22 12.20
CA VAL A 166 11.44 -6.24 10.73
C VAL A 166 11.68 -4.85 10.16
N SER A 167 11.09 -3.81 10.76
CA SER A 167 11.26 -2.43 10.27
C SER A 167 12.70 -1.91 10.41
N GLU A 168 13.41 -2.32 11.46
CA GLU A 168 14.84 -2.00 11.65
C GLU A 168 15.75 -2.82 10.72
N ALA A 169 15.36 -4.05 10.41
CA ALA A 169 16.17 -4.94 9.56
C ALA A 169 16.14 -4.54 8.07
N ILE A 170 15.10 -3.86 7.62
CA ILE A 170 14.90 -3.53 6.20
C ILE A 170 14.74 -2.01 6.03
N PRO A 171 15.84 -1.28 5.74
CA PRO A 171 15.80 0.18 5.61
C PRO A 171 15.18 0.68 4.29
N PHE A 172 14.86 -0.23 3.35
CA PHE A 172 14.36 0.11 2.00
C PHE A 172 12.83 0.08 1.96
N PHE A 173 12.20 1.19 2.37
CA PHE A 173 10.74 1.31 2.49
C PHE A 173 9.97 0.97 1.21
N ASN A 174 10.42 1.49 0.05
CA ASN A 174 9.74 1.27 -1.22
C ASN A 174 9.79 -0.19 -1.68
N ASP A 175 10.93 -0.85 -1.47
CA ASP A 175 11.14 -2.25 -1.84
C ASP A 175 10.27 -3.17 -0.97
N VAL A 176 10.13 -2.84 0.33
CA VAL A 176 9.24 -3.57 1.24
C VAL A 176 7.77 -3.45 0.81
N ILE A 177 7.30 -2.24 0.49
CA ILE A 177 5.94 -2.03 0.02
C ILE A 177 5.68 -2.82 -1.27
N SER A 178 6.62 -2.77 -2.21
CA SER A 178 6.50 -3.47 -3.48
C SER A 178 6.51 -4.98 -3.30
N LEU A 179 7.37 -5.50 -2.41
CA LEU A 179 7.44 -6.92 -2.08
C LEU A 179 6.15 -7.42 -1.42
N VAL A 180 5.68 -6.72 -0.40
CA VAL A 180 4.43 -7.05 0.31
C VAL A 180 3.24 -6.96 -0.67
N GLY A 181 3.19 -5.91 -1.50
CA GLY A 181 2.18 -5.75 -2.53
C GLY A 181 2.18 -6.91 -3.53
N ALA A 182 3.35 -7.27 -4.05
CA ALA A 182 3.48 -8.36 -5.03
C ALA A 182 3.05 -9.73 -4.46
N LEU A 183 3.27 -9.96 -3.16
CA LEU A 183 2.90 -11.22 -2.50
C LEU A 183 1.42 -11.26 -2.09
N THR A 184 0.88 -10.16 -1.57
CA THR A 184 -0.46 -10.15 -0.96
C THR A 184 -1.57 -9.78 -1.95
N ASN A 185 -1.30 -8.90 -2.91
CA ASN A 185 -2.30 -8.44 -3.87
C ASN A 185 -2.96 -9.56 -4.68
N PRO A 186 -2.24 -10.55 -5.24
CA PRO A 186 -2.88 -11.59 -6.03
C PRO A 186 -3.89 -12.39 -5.21
N VAL A 187 -3.62 -12.58 -3.94
CA VAL A 187 -4.50 -13.35 -3.05
C VAL A 187 -5.67 -12.50 -2.55
N LEU A 188 -5.42 -11.33 -2.01
CA LEU A 188 -6.43 -10.53 -1.31
C LEU A 188 -7.30 -9.69 -2.25
N ILE A 189 -6.74 -9.19 -3.35
CA ILE A 189 -7.46 -8.29 -4.26
C ILE A 189 -8.13 -9.07 -5.41
N TYR A 190 -7.51 -10.14 -5.87
CA TYR A 190 -8.00 -10.89 -7.03
C TYR A 190 -8.60 -12.24 -6.65
N LEU A 191 -7.80 -13.14 -6.05
CA LEU A 191 -8.21 -14.52 -5.82
C LEU A 191 -9.36 -14.63 -4.82
N ALA A 192 -9.25 -14.00 -3.65
CA ALA A 192 -10.25 -14.12 -2.59
C ALA A 192 -11.64 -13.58 -3.00
N PRO A 193 -11.78 -12.34 -3.58
CA PRO A 193 -13.08 -11.85 -4.02
C PRO A 193 -13.68 -12.67 -5.14
N ILE A 194 -12.86 -13.13 -6.09
CA ILE A 194 -13.31 -13.98 -7.20
C ILE A 194 -13.84 -15.32 -6.66
N ALA A 195 -13.08 -15.96 -5.77
CA ALA A 195 -13.47 -17.22 -5.15
C ALA A 195 -14.77 -17.08 -4.35
N CYS A 196 -14.90 -16.00 -3.55
CA CYS A 196 -16.12 -15.71 -2.80
C CYS A 196 -17.31 -15.47 -3.74
N TYR A 197 -17.15 -14.68 -4.80
CA TYR A 197 -18.20 -14.40 -5.76
C TYR A 197 -18.70 -15.67 -6.44
N VAL A 198 -17.78 -16.50 -6.93
CA VAL A 198 -18.11 -17.76 -7.59
C VAL A 198 -18.78 -18.74 -6.62
N LYS A 199 -18.32 -18.80 -5.37
CA LYS A 199 -18.91 -19.67 -4.34
C LYS A 199 -20.31 -19.24 -3.94
N LEU A 200 -20.55 -17.93 -3.77
CA LEU A 200 -21.87 -17.39 -3.39
C LEU A 200 -22.89 -17.49 -4.50
N LYS A 201 -22.51 -17.18 -5.74
CA LYS A 201 -23.41 -17.22 -6.89
C LYS A 201 -23.65 -18.63 -7.42
N GLY A 202 -22.74 -19.54 -7.14
CA GLY A 202 -22.68 -20.88 -7.70
C GLY A 202 -22.10 -20.89 -9.12
N TRP A 203 -21.17 -21.79 -9.36
CA TRP A 203 -20.45 -21.89 -10.65
C TRP A 203 -21.38 -22.00 -11.86
N ARG A 204 -22.50 -22.74 -11.71
CA ARG A 204 -23.48 -22.96 -12.79
C ARG A 204 -24.34 -21.73 -13.10
N ASN A 205 -24.46 -20.80 -12.17
CA ASN A 205 -25.29 -19.59 -12.33
C ASN A 205 -24.48 -18.39 -12.82
N CYS A 206 -23.18 -18.53 -13.04
CA CYS A 206 -22.35 -17.50 -13.60
C CYS A 206 -22.46 -17.50 -15.12
N SER A 207 -22.71 -16.30 -15.72
CA SER A 207 -22.65 -16.14 -17.16
C SER A 207 -21.23 -16.41 -17.68
N MET A 208 -21.11 -17.03 -18.86
CA MET A 208 -19.82 -17.26 -19.51
C MET A 208 -18.99 -15.96 -19.63
N LEU A 209 -19.64 -14.86 -19.98
CA LEU A 209 -18.99 -13.55 -20.06
C LEU A 209 -18.40 -13.11 -18.72
N SER A 210 -19.13 -13.33 -17.63
CA SER A 210 -18.65 -13.03 -16.27
C SER A 210 -17.46 -13.91 -15.91
N LEU A 211 -17.49 -15.20 -16.21
CA LEU A 211 -16.40 -16.13 -15.93
C LEU A 211 -15.12 -15.77 -16.72
N VAL A 212 -15.27 -15.42 -17.99
CA VAL A 212 -14.14 -14.98 -18.82
C VAL A 212 -13.57 -13.68 -18.27
N GLY A 213 -14.41 -12.70 -17.91
CA GLY A 213 -13.95 -11.45 -17.29
C GLY A 213 -13.20 -11.67 -15.98
N LEU A 214 -13.71 -12.54 -15.10
CA LEU A 214 -13.04 -12.89 -13.85
C LEU A 214 -11.71 -13.63 -14.07
N ALA A 215 -11.66 -14.54 -15.05
CA ALA A 215 -10.43 -15.26 -15.41
C ALA A 215 -9.35 -14.30 -15.99
N LEU A 216 -9.74 -13.37 -16.85
CA LEU A 216 -8.84 -12.34 -17.38
C LEU A 216 -8.31 -11.44 -16.27
N LEU A 217 -9.17 -11.03 -15.34
CA LEU A 217 -8.79 -10.18 -14.21
C LEU A 217 -7.83 -10.91 -13.26
N LEU A 218 -8.06 -12.19 -13.00
CA LEU A 218 -7.16 -13.03 -12.22
C LEU A 218 -5.82 -13.22 -12.93
N ALA A 219 -5.83 -13.54 -14.23
CA ALA A 219 -4.61 -13.71 -15.02
C ALA A 219 -3.78 -12.42 -15.06
N PHE A 220 -4.43 -11.27 -15.24
CA PHE A 220 -3.79 -9.96 -15.19
C PHE A 220 -3.16 -9.70 -13.81
N GLY A 221 -3.92 -9.89 -12.73
CA GLY A 221 -3.42 -9.69 -11.36
C GLY A 221 -2.23 -10.59 -11.02
N MET A 222 -2.28 -11.86 -11.41
CA MET A 222 -1.18 -12.81 -11.21
C MET A 222 0.05 -12.42 -12.03
N ALA A 223 -0.11 -12.01 -13.28
CA ALA A 223 1.00 -11.58 -14.13
C ALA A 223 1.69 -10.34 -13.55
N VAL A 224 0.92 -9.31 -13.17
CA VAL A 224 1.46 -8.08 -12.55
C VAL A 224 2.22 -8.40 -11.27
N SER A 225 1.67 -9.27 -10.42
CA SER A 225 2.30 -9.65 -9.17
C SER A 225 3.58 -10.45 -9.38
N ALA A 226 3.60 -11.37 -10.34
CA ALA A 226 4.79 -12.15 -10.67
C ALA A 226 5.92 -11.25 -11.19
N PHE A 227 5.62 -10.36 -12.14
CA PHE A 227 6.60 -9.40 -12.66
C PHE A 227 7.08 -8.43 -11.58
N GLY A 228 6.14 -7.89 -10.76
CA GLY A 228 6.47 -7.01 -9.65
C GLY A 228 7.37 -7.68 -8.61
N LEU A 229 7.11 -8.95 -8.28
CA LEU A 229 7.94 -9.73 -7.36
C LEU A 229 9.37 -9.93 -7.88
N VAL A 230 9.50 -10.35 -9.14
CA VAL A 230 10.81 -10.56 -9.77
C VAL A 230 11.62 -9.26 -9.78
N GLN A 231 11.01 -8.16 -10.21
CA GLN A 231 11.68 -6.86 -10.24
C GLN A 231 12.10 -6.40 -8.85
N THR A 232 11.20 -6.49 -7.86
CA THR A 232 11.50 -6.08 -6.48
C THR A 232 12.64 -6.89 -5.87
N ILE A 233 12.73 -8.19 -6.17
CA ILE A 233 13.86 -9.02 -5.70
C ILE A 233 15.18 -8.52 -6.30
N PHE A 234 15.21 -8.20 -7.60
CA PHE A 234 16.40 -7.63 -8.23
C PHE A 234 16.80 -6.29 -7.61
N ASP A 235 15.83 -5.40 -7.38
CA ASP A 235 16.07 -4.08 -6.78
C ASP A 235 16.60 -4.19 -5.35
N ILE A 236 16.06 -5.11 -4.55
CA ILE A 236 16.56 -5.41 -3.19
C ILE A 236 18.01 -5.91 -3.25
N ILE A 237 18.33 -6.86 -4.12
CA ILE A 237 19.69 -7.39 -4.27
C ILE A 237 20.65 -6.28 -4.67
N GLU A 238 20.26 -5.41 -5.60
CA GLU A 238 21.06 -4.27 -6.03
C GLU A 238 21.26 -3.25 -4.91
N SER A 239 20.21 -2.93 -4.16
CA SER A 239 20.25 -2.02 -3.00
C SER A 239 21.23 -2.52 -1.93
N PHE A 240 21.20 -3.82 -1.61
CA PHE A 240 22.19 -4.41 -0.68
C PHE A 240 23.62 -4.44 -1.24
N ARG A 241 23.78 -4.59 -2.54
CA ARG A 241 25.12 -4.56 -3.18
C ARG A 241 25.73 -3.16 -3.12
N ASN A 242 24.90 -2.14 -3.29
CA ASN A 242 25.33 -0.73 -3.29
C ASN A 242 25.51 -0.15 -1.87
N ALA A 243 24.95 -0.82 -0.86
CA ALA A 243 25.09 -0.43 0.55
C ALA A 243 26.37 -0.96 1.22
N LYS A 244 27.15 -1.81 0.54
CA LYS A 244 28.49 -2.28 0.94
C LYS A 244 29.57 -1.44 0.30
#